data_051a8d9cc588ba2a44b6463a88c1b053
#
_entry.id   051a8d9cc588ba2a44b6463a88c1b053
#
_cell.length_a   1.000
_cell.length_b   1.000
_cell.length_c   1.000
_cell.angle_alpha   90.00
_cell.angle_beta   90.00
_cell.angle_gamma   90.00
#
_symmetry.space_group_name_H-M   'P 1'
#
loop_
_entity.id
_entity.type
_entity.pdbx_description
1 polymer ?
#
loop_
_entity_poly.entity_id
_entity_poly.type
_entity_poly.pdbx_seq_one_letter_code
_entity_poly.pdbx_strand_id
1 'polypeptide(L)'
;MLWYKVNSKKQMENHLTHLGKQATRSVSDRRSSEQHKQPFRLLSKFKIHKSKKLFYALSLAVAFLIGTFDFTLAVTATAKNYTELQFAPLPEIKLPKYERFVLENGMVVYLAEDHELPLVSGTAIVRTGDRLEPADKVGLASIVGTVMRTGGTKRHSPDELNEILSQQAAAVETGIGETVGAADFRTLTEDLDKVFGLFAEVLREPVFAQEKLDLTKTQIKENITRRNDNPNNIATREFLKLIYGKDSPYARTPEYATIDRITREDLLNFYQQYFHPNNIILGIAGDFDTKKMRSLIQAKLGDWQPNPNIAKPQLPEVSAANTGGVFFVNQPQLTQSSIRMGHLGGRLDSPDYGALSVLNGVLNGFGGRLFNELRSRQGLTYDVEASWSPNYDYPGLFIAGGQTRSEATVQFIKALQSEIKRIQEQRVTPEELALAKESTLNSLVFDFQYPAQTLSRLMEYEYYGYPADFLFRSQKAVAATTADDVQRVAQQYLKPDNMVTLVVGNQTAIQPPLTQVTPIDVKIPGSSSSIQ
;
A
#
# COMPACT_ATOMS: atom_id res chain seq x y z
N MET A 1 -0.54 5.25 -5.14
CA MET A 1 0.47 4.19 -4.85
C MET A 1 1.18 4.36 -3.50
N LEU A 2 1.68 5.54 -3.14
CA LEU A 2 2.27 5.79 -1.80
C LEU A 2 1.26 5.55 -0.65
N TRP A 3 0.00 5.88 -0.83
CA TRP A 3 -1.05 5.72 0.19
C TRP A 3 -1.37 4.25 0.50
N TYR A 4 -1.31 3.36 -0.49
CA TYR A 4 -1.50 1.92 -0.31
C TYR A 4 -0.30 1.27 0.42
N LYS A 5 0.93 1.74 0.15
CA LYS A 5 2.15 1.28 0.85
C LYS A 5 2.20 1.73 2.32
N VAL A 6 1.73 2.92 2.64
CA VAL A 6 1.70 3.44 4.03
C VAL A 6 0.67 2.69 4.88
N ASN A 7 -0.49 2.33 4.32
CA ASN A 7 -1.49 1.56 5.06
C ASN A 7 -1.12 0.08 5.21
N SER A 8 -0.50 -0.55 4.22
CA SER A 8 -0.03 -1.94 4.36
C SER A 8 1.10 -2.05 5.38
N LYS A 9 2.03 -1.09 5.42
CA LYS A 9 3.11 -1.04 6.41
C LYS A 9 2.58 -0.77 7.82
N LYS A 10 1.62 0.12 7.97
CA LYS A 10 0.98 0.42 9.26
C LYS A 10 0.07 -0.71 9.76
N GLN A 11 -0.60 -1.45 8.86
CA GLN A 11 -1.31 -2.68 9.23
C GLN A 11 -0.34 -3.80 9.62
N MET A 12 0.81 -3.92 8.96
CA MET A 12 1.84 -4.91 9.29
C MET A 12 2.54 -4.60 10.61
N GLU A 13 2.85 -3.33 10.91
CA GLU A 13 3.42 -2.91 12.20
C GLU A 13 2.41 -3.06 13.35
N ASN A 14 1.12 -2.81 13.14
CA ASN A 14 0.07 -3.05 14.12
C ASN A 14 -0.18 -4.55 14.36
N HIS A 15 -0.03 -5.40 13.35
CA HIS A 15 -0.16 -6.86 13.49
C HIS A 15 1.04 -7.47 14.24
N LEU A 16 2.25 -6.99 13.97
CA LEU A 16 3.47 -7.41 14.68
C LEU A 16 3.48 -6.93 16.15
N THR A 17 2.94 -5.74 16.44
CA THR A 17 2.79 -5.26 17.84
C THR A 17 1.71 -6.01 18.60
N HIS A 18 0.68 -6.53 17.95
CA HIS A 18 -0.36 -7.35 18.59
C HIS A 18 0.15 -8.77 18.89
N LEU A 19 0.92 -9.36 18.00
CA LEU A 19 1.56 -10.67 18.23
C LEU A 19 2.66 -10.62 19.31
N GLY A 20 3.43 -9.53 19.36
CA GLY A 20 4.42 -9.31 20.43
C GLY A 20 3.80 -9.15 21.82
N LYS A 21 2.61 -8.58 21.93
CA LYS A 21 1.88 -8.43 23.22
C LYS A 21 1.17 -9.70 23.67
N GLN A 22 0.86 -10.63 22.79
CA GLN A 22 0.34 -11.95 23.17
C GLN A 22 1.45 -12.90 23.62
N ALA A 23 2.64 -12.82 23.00
CA ALA A 23 3.79 -13.64 23.41
C ALA A 23 4.35 -13.25 24.80
N THR A 24 4.26 -11.99 25.20
CA THR A 24 4.71 -11.52 26.52
C THR A 24 3.72 -11.80 27.66
N ARG A 25 2.45 -12.06 27.37
CA ARG A 25 1.44 -12.43 28.39
C ARG A 25 1.47 -13.91 28.79
N SER A 26 2.04 -14.80 27.99
CA SER A 26 2.10 -16.22 28.31
C SER A 26 3.33 -16.63 29.13
N VAL A 27 4.29 -15.73 29.38
CA VAL A 27 5.52 -16.00 30.12
C VAL A 27 5.47 -15.46 31.56
N SER A 28 4.49 -14.59 31.91
CA SER A 28 4.40 -14.02 33.27
C SER A 28 3.58 -14.84 34.28
N ASP A 29 2.83 -15.89 33.83
CA ASP A 29 1.94 -16.63 34.71
C ASP A 29 2.47 -18.02 35.16
N ARG A 30 3.77 -18.29 34.99
CA ARG A 30 4.41 -19.49 35.55
C ARG A 30 5.65 -19.18 36.35
N ARG A 31 5.51 -18.44 37.45
CA ARG A 31 6.49 -18.44 38.54
C ARG A 31 5.83 -18.04 39.86
N SER A 32 5.18 -19.00 40.50
CA SER A 32 5.02 -19.03 41.95
C SER A 32 4.70 -20.46 42.38
N SER A 33 5.67 -21.19 42.77
CA SER A 33 5.60 -22.12 43.93
C SER A 33 6.94 -22.83 44.11
N GLU A 34 7.32 -22.72 45.34
CA GLU A 34 8.10 -23.65 46.16
C GLU A 34 9.63 -23.57 46.23
N GLN A 35 9.94 -23.21 47.42
CA GLN A 35 11.21 -23.24 48.13
C GLN A 35 11.81 -24.66 48.21
N HIS A 36 13.15 -24.79 48.13
CA HIS A 36 13.88 -25.56 49.16
C HIS A 36 15.34 -25.11 49.23
N LYS A 37 15.79 -24.88 50.48
CA LYS A 37 17.16 -24.57 50.89
C LYS A 37 17.99 -25.86 50.92
N GLN A 38 19.26 -25.82 50.57
CA GLN A 38 20.39 -26.17 51.46
C GLN A 38 21.75 -26.00 50.78
N PRO A 39 22.84 -25.81 51.55
CA PRO A 39 24.11 -25.27 51.09
C PRO A 39 25.20 -26.34 50.92
N PHE A 40 26.14 -26.13 50.02
CA PHE A 40 27.40 -26.88 50.03
C PHE A 40 28.60 -25.92 50.09
N ARG A 41 29.30 -26.02 51.29
CA ARG A 41 30.68 -25.57 51.48
C ARG A 41 31.61 -26.58 50.82
N LEU A 42 32.58 -26.12 50.07
CA LEU A 42 33.89 -26.80 50.02
C LEU A 42 35.01 -25.80 49.77
N LEU A 43 35.84 -25.64 50.78
CA LEU A 43 37.13 -24.96 50.75
C LEU A 43 38.16 -25.84 50.04
N SER A 44 38.97 -25.29 49.17
CA SER A 44 40.33 -25.78 48.97
C SER A 44 41.28 -24.63 48.65
N LYS A 45 42.29 -24.57 49.46
CA LYS A 45 43.42 -23.64 49.47
C LYS A 45 44.27 -23.79 48.23
N PHE A 46 44.57 -22.70 47.54
CA PHE A 46 45.74 -22.63 46.66
C PHE A 46 46.57 -21.38 46.95
N LYS A 47 47.80 -21.62 47.44
CA LYS A 47 48.88 -20.63 47.59
C LYS A 47 49.35 -20.22 46.19
N ILE A 48 49.15 -18.96 45.78
CA ILE A 48 49.68 -18.40 44.55
C ILE A 48 50.95 -17.61 44.84
N HIS A 49 52.02 -17.98 44.19
CA HIS A 49 53.36 -17.42 44.26
C HIS A 49 53.39 -15.94 43.84
N LYS A 50 54.11 -15.10 44.60
CA LYS A 50 54.21 -13.64 44.40
C LYS A 50 54.73 -13.19 43.05
N SER A 51 55.30 -14.03 42.21
CA SER A 51 55.86 -13.69 40.89
C SER A 51 54.80 -13.50 39.77
N LYS A 52 53.61 -14.06 39.94
CA LYS A 52 52.54 -13.92 38.92
C LYS A 52 51.84 -12.57 38.98
N LYS A 53 51.82 -11.88 40.12
CA LYS A 53 51.18 -10.55 40.26
C LYS A 53 51.92 -9.46 39.47
N LEU A 54 53.24 -9.56 39.33
CA LEU A 54 54.04 -8.61 38.56
C LEU A 54 53.83 -8.77 37.04
N PHE A 55 53.63 -10.02 36.60
CA PHE A 55 53.39 -10.31 35.17
C PHE A 55 51.98 -9.89 34.73
N TYR A 56 50.96 -10.06 35.58
CA TYR A 56 49.62 -9.58 35.28
C TYR A 56 49.50 -8.04 35.36
N ALA A 57 50.24 -7.39 36.24
CA ALA A 57 50.27 -5.93 36.29
C ALA A 57 50.97 -5.32 35.05
N LEU A 58 52.03 -5.98 34.55
CA LEU A 58 52.74 -5.54 33.33
C LEU A 58 51.91 -5.79 32.09
N SER A 59 51.21 -6.94 31.99
CA SER A 59 50.33 -7.23 30.86
C SER A 59 49.09 -6.33 30.84
N LEU A 60 48.51 -5.97 32.01
CA LEU A 60 47.42 -4.99 32.08
C LEU A 60 47.88 -3.57 31.71
N ALA A 61 49.09 -3.17 32.09
CA ALA A 61 49.65 -1.86 31.75
C ALA A 61 49.96 -1.75 30.23
N VAL A 62 50.45 -2.83 29.63
CA VAL A 62 50.68 -2.90 28.17
C VAL A 62 49.35 -2.93 27.38
N ALA A 63 48.34 -3.68 27.87
CA ALA A 63 47.00 -3.69 27.29
C ALA A 63 46.30 -2.32 27.40
N PHE A 64 46.53 -1.61 28.51
CA PHE A 64 46.00 -0.25 28.71
C PHE A 64 46.71 0.77 27.82
N LEU A 65 48.02 0.64 27.59
CA LEU A 65 48.80 1.48 26.67
C LEU A 65 48.45 1.22 25.19
N ILE A 66 48.18 -0.02 24.82
CA ILE A 66 47.74 -0.36 23.46
C ILE A 66 46.29 0.12 23.24
N GLY A 67 45.40 -0.03 24.24
CA GLY A 67 44.02 0.44 24.17
C GLY A 67 43.88 1.97 24.14
N THR A 68 44.83 2.70 24.75
CA THR A 68 44.83 4.18 24.67
C THR A 68 45.47 4.73 23.39
N PHE A 69 46.31 3.95 22.70
CA PHE A 69 46.89 4.36 21.41
C PHE A 69 45.92 4.20 20.25
N ASP A 70 45.04 3.20 20.29
CA ASP A 70 43.96 3.06 19.30
C ASP A 70 42.82 4.07 19.51
N PHE A 71 42.64 4.60 20.74
CA PHE A 71 41.57 5.60 21.01
C PHE A 71 41.95 7.02 20.59
N THR A 72 43.25 7.31 20.36
CA THR A 72 43.69 8.63 19.87
C THR A 72 43.71 8.76 18.36
N LEU A 73 43.47 7.66 17.62
CA LEU A 73 43.17 7.64 16.18
C LEU A 73 41.67 7.56 15.91
N ALA A 74 40.80 7.82 16.90
CA ALA A 74 39.45 8.24 16.62
C ALA A 74 39.58 9.61 15.91
N VAL A 75 39.76 9.52 14.59
CA VAL A 75 39.56 10.60 13.66
C VAL A 75 38.35 11.39 14.16
N THR A 76 38.57 12.61 14.58
CA THR A 76 37.50 13.61 14.61
C THR A 76 36.98 13.69 13.19
N ALA A 77 36.08 12.79 12.82
CA ALA A 77 35.26 12.95 11.65
C ALA A 77 34.49 14.24 11.92
N THR A 78 35.06 15.36 11.52
CA THR A 78 34.33 16.62 11.38
C THR A 78 33.07 16.23 10.63
N ALA A 79 31.92 16.33 11.29
CA ALA A 79 30.66 16.07 10.66
C ALA A 79 30.63 16.93 9.40
N LYS A 80 30.81 16.30 8.25
CA LYS A 80 30.72 16.99 6.96
C LYS A 80 29.35 17.65 6.92
N ASN A 81 29.32 18.90 6.51
CA ASN A 81 28.05 19.54 6.19
C ASN A 81 27.33 18.61 5.19
N TYR A 82 26.02 18.46 5.33
CA TYR A 82 25.22 17.61 4.41
C TYR A 82 25.46 17.96 2.93
N THR A 83 25.82 19.20 2.63
CA THR A 83 26.19 19.67 1.27
C THR A 83 27.54 19.12 0.76
N GLU A 84 28.39 18.58 1.64
CA GLU A 84 29.67 17.97 1.30
C GLU A 84 29.60 16.43 1.15
N LEU A 85 28.42 15.85 1.45
CA LEU A 85 28.21 14.43 1.28
C LEU A 85 28.15 14.09 -0.20
N GLN A 86 29.07 13.25 -0.67
CA GLN A 86 29.04 12.69 -2.01
C GLN A 86 28.50 11.27 -1.91
N PHE A 87 27.34 11.06 -2.54
CA PHE A 87 26.77 9.73 -2.67
C PHE A 87 27.21 9.12 -3.98
N ALA A 88 27.46 7.82 -3.97
CA ALA A 88 27.63 7.08 -5.24
C ALA A 88 26.34 7.21 -6.06
N PRO A 89 26.45 7.28 -7.41
CA PRO A 89 25.26 7.24 -8.24
C PRO A 89 24.45 5.97 -7.93
N LEU A 90 23.13 6.09 -7.94
CA LEU A 90 22.27 4.94 -7.74
C LEU A 90 22.57 3.85 -8.78
N PRO A 91 22.51 2.59 -8.38
CA PRO A 91 22.68 1.49 -9.32
C PRO A 91 21.60 1.54 -10.41
N GLU A 92 21.99 1.22 -11.63
CA GLU A 92 21.04 1.06 -12.73
C GLU A 92 20.04 -0.04 -12.40
N ILE A 93 18.73 0.23 -12.59
CA ILE A 93 17.70 -0.78 -12.43
C ILE A 93 17.91 -1.86 -13.49
N LYS A 94 18.21 -3.07 -13.06
CA LYS A 94 18.34 -4.25 -13.92
C LYS A 94 17.20 -5.19 -13.60
N LEU A 95 16.46 -5.59 -14.65
CA LEU A 95 15.47 -6.64 -14.46
C LEU A 95 16.17 -7.95 -14.09
N PRO A 96 15.69 -8.70 -13.10
CA PRO A 96 16.18 -10.03 -12.82
C PRO A 96 15.92 -10.93 -14.04
N LYS A 97 16.63 -12.06 -14.13
CA LYS A 97 16.26 -13.08 -15.09
C LYS A 97 14.90 -13.64 -14.71
N TYR A 98 14.00 -13.68 -15.66
CA TYR A 98 12.69 -14.29 -15.49
C TYR A 98 12.30 -15.09 -16.73
N GLU A 99 11.44 -16.07 -16.54
CA GLU A 99 10.78 -16.77 -17.62
C GLU A 99 9.30 -16.35 -17.69
N ARG A 100 8.80 -16.16 -18.91
CA ARG A 100 7.36 -15.98 -19.18
C ARG A 100 6.90 -17.08 -20.15
N PHE A 101 5.84 -17.78 -19.80
CA PHE A 101 5.20 -18.78 -20.67
C PHE A 101 3.69 -18.80 -20.43
N VAL A 102 2.98 -19.50 -21.30
CA VAL A 102 1.53 -19.69 -21.22
C VAL A 102 1.26 -21.18 -21.14
N LEU A 103 0.43 -21.62 -20.18
CA LEU A 103 -0.06 -22.99 -20.11
C LEU A 103 -1.08 -23.27 -21.22
N GLU A 104 -1.31 -24.55 -21.53
CA GLU A 104 -2.31 -24.95 -22.54
C GLU A 104 -3.72 -24.45 -22.20
N ASN A 105 -4.04 -24.28 -20.91
CA ASN A 105 -5.31 -23.72 -20.43
C ASN A 105 -5.37 -22.18 -20.47
N GLY A 106 -4.36 -21.52 -21.02
CA GLY A 106 -4.32 -20.07 -21.21
C GLY A 106 -3.80 -19.25 -20.03
N MET A 107 -3.43 -19.88 -18.90
CA MET A 107 -2.82 -19.16 -17.77
C MET A 107 -1.45 -18.62 -18.16
N VAL A 108 -1.22 -17.34 -17.95
CA VAL A 108 0.10 -16.71 -18.13
C VAL A 108 0.92 -16.90 -16.85
N VAL A 109 2.19 -17.31 -17.00
CA VAL A 109 3.07 -17.56 -15.86
C VAL A 109 4.38 -16.82 -16.02
N TYR A 110 4.82 -16.20 -14.92
CA TYR A 110 6.13 -15.57 -14.74
C TYR A 110 6.89 -16.25 -13.62
N LEU A 111 8.15 -16.63 -13.84
CA LEU A 111 9.02 -17.23 -12.84
C LEU A 111 10.34 -16.47 -12.74
N ALA A 112 10.80 -16.20 -11.52
CA ALA A 112 12.12 -15.63 -11.26
C ALA A 112 12.79 -16.38 -10.10
N GLU A 113 13.90 -17.05 -10.38
CA GLU A 113 14.72 -17.70 -9.35
C GLU A 113 15.49 -16.65 -8.54
N ASP A 114 15.48 -16.83 -7.22
CA ASP A 114 16.23 -16.03 -6.26
C ASP A 114 16.64 -16.91 -5.08
N HIS A 115 17.93 -17.24 -5.00
CA HIS A 115 18.48 -18.17 -4.00
C HIS A 115 19.12 -17.45 -2.80
N GLU A 116 18.85 -16.15 -2.59
CA GLU A 116 19.40 -15.41 -1.45
C GLU A 116 18.80 -15.89 -0.11
N LEU A 117 17.53 -16.25 -0.11
CA LEU A 117 16.82 -16.75 1.06
C LEU A 117 16.03 -18.00 0.71
N PRO A 118 15.86 -18.97 1.62
CA PRO A 118 15.07 -20.19 1.38
C PRO A 118 13.56 -19.89 1.43
N LEU A 119 13.11 -18.92 0.65
CA LEU A 119 11.74 -18.42 0.61
C LEU A 119 11.21 -18.45 -0.82
N VAL A 120 9.94 -18.82 -0.95
CA VAL A 120 9.19 -18.72 -2.21
C VAL A 120 7.91 -17.93 -1.96
N SER A 121 7.63 -16.99 -2.84
CA SER A 121 6.36 -16.25 -2.85
C SER A 121 5.76 -16.22 -4.25
N GLY A 122 4.44 -16.21 -4.31
CA GLY A 122 3.75 -16.06 -5.59
C GLY A 122 2.44 -15.33 -5.44
N THR A 123 2.05 -14.69 -6.55
CA THR A 123 0.80 -13.93 -6.68
C THR A 123 0.10 -14.34 -7.97
N ALA A 124 -1.14 -14.74 -7.87
CA ALA A 124 -2.05 -14.86 -9.01
C ALA A 124 -2.91 -13.61 -9.07
N ILE A 125 -2.85 -12.84 -10.15
CA ILE A 125 -3.76 -11.73 -10.40
C ILE A 125 -4.85 -12.18 -11.36
N VAL A 126 -6.10 -11.86 -11.01
CA VAL A 126 -7.31 -12.26 -11.72
C VAL A 126 -7.97 -11.03 -12.31
N ARG A 127 -8.34 -11.08 -13.59
CA ARG A 127 -9.03 -9.96 -14.26
C ARG A 127 -10.46 -9.85 -13.75
N THR A 128 -10.62 -9.10 -12.67
CA THR A 128 -11.89 -8.77 -11.99
C THR A 128 -11.72 -7.49 -11.16
N GLY A 129 -12.71 -7.15 -10.33
CA GLY A 129 -12.64 -6.00 -9.42
C GLY A 129 -14.03 -5.65 -8.89
N ASP A 130 -14.09 -4.89 -7.79
CA ASP A 130 -15.36 -4.46 -7.17
C ASP A 130 -16.15 -3.49 -8.08
N ARG A 131 -15.47 -2.79 -9.00
CA ARG A 131 -16.14 -1.99 -10.05
C ARG A 131 -17.06 -2.81 -10.97
N LEU A 132 -16.92 -4.13 -11.00
CA LEU A 132 -17.72 -5.05 -11.83
C LEU A 132 -18.89 -5.69 -11.07
N GLU A 133 -19.00 -5.44 -9.77
CA GLU A 133 -20.10 -5.97 -8.98
C GLU A 133 -21.43 -5.22 -9.26
N PRO A 134 -22.59 -5.86 -9.06
CA PRO A 134 -23.89 -5.20 -9.22
C PRO A 134 -24.07 -4.03 -8.24
N ALA A 135 -24.72 -2.94 -8.70
CA ALA A 135 -24.88 -1.73 -7.90
C ALA A 135 -25.70 -1.95 -6.62
N ASP A 136 -26.59 -2.94 -6.60
CA ASP A 136 -27.41 -3.29 -5.43
C ASP A 136 -26.70 -4.26 -4.48
N LYS A 137 -25.50 -4.77 -4.83
CA LYS A 137 -24.67 -5.71 -4.07
C LYS A 137 -23.24 -5.21 -3.87
N VAL A 138 -23.09 -3.89 -3.68
CA VAL A 138 -21.76 -3.30 -3.40
C VAL A 138 -21.16 -3.93 -2.15
N GLY A 139 -19.93 -4.42 -2.27
CA GLY A 139 -19.21 -5.23 -1.27
C GLY A 139 -19.13 -6.72 -1.61
N LEU A 140 -19.81 -7.18 -2.67
CA LEU A 140 -19.79 -8.58 -3.11
C LEU A 140 -18.37 -9.04 -3.45
N ALA A 141 -17.64 -8.29 -4.26
CA ALA A 141 -16.29 -8.66 -4.69
C ALA A 141 -15.34 -8.79 -3.49
N SER A 142 -15.38 -7.83 -2.57
CA SER A 142 -14.56 -7.87 -1.34
C SER A 142 -14.90 -9.10 -0.48
N ILE A 143 -16.18 -9.44 -0.35
CA ILE A 143 -16.63 -10.65 0.38
C ILE A 143 -16.14 -11.91 -0.33
N VAL A 144 -16.27 -12.00 -1.66
CA VAL A 144 -15.74 -13.12 -2.44
C VAL A 144 -14.25 -13.30 -2.18
N GLY A 145 -13.48 -12.21 -2.31
CA GLY A 145 -12.04 -12.24 -2.05
C GLY A 145 -11.69 -12.75 -0.65
N THR A 146 -12.39 -12.30 0.38
CA THR A 146 -12.16 -12.71 1.76
C THR A 146 -12.59 -14.17 2.01
N VAL A 147 -13.80 -14.55 1.58
CA VAL A 147 -14.40 -15.84 1.91
C VAL A 147 -13.82 -16.98 1.06
N MET A 148 -13.22 -16.69 -0.10
CA MET A 148 -12.46 -17.69 -0.88
C MET A 148 -11.44 -18.43 -0.02
N ARG A 149 -10.65 -17.68 0.76
CA ARG A 149 -9.61 -18.24 1.63
C ARG A 149 -10.17 -18.68 2.98
N THR A 150 -10.94 -17.79 3.63
CA THR A 150 -11.44 -18.03 4.99
C THR A 150 -12.56 -19.05 5.05
N GLY A 151 -13.23 -19.31 3.95
CA GLY A 151 -14.32 -20.28 3.84
C GLY A 151 -13.87 -21.74 3.71
N GLY A 152 -12.57 -21.98 3.53
CA GLY A 152 -12.03 -23.32 3.28
C GLY A 152 -12.19 -23.79 1.84
N THR A 153 -11.73 -25.01 1.58
CA THR A 153 -11.74 -25.66 0.27
C THR A 153 -12.58 -26.94 0.32
N LYS A 154 -12.78 -27.61 -0.81
CA LYS A 154 -13.44 -28.92 -0.84
C LYS A 154 -12.71 -30.00 -0.04
N ARG A 155 -11.39 -29.84 0.19
CA ARG A 155 -10.53 -30.84 0.85
C ARG A 155 -10.17 -30.48 2.28
N HIS A 156 -10.13 -29.17 2.59
CA HIS A 156 -9.73 -28.67 3.91
C HIS A 156 -10.78 -27.71 4.45
N SER A 157 -11.24 -27.95 5.65
CA SER A 157 -12.04 -27.00 6.40
C SER A 157 -11.24 -25.71 6.69
N PRO A 158 -11.91 -24.61 7.04
CA PRO A 158 -11.22 -23.37 7.43
C PRO A 158 -10.15 -23.56 8.52
N ASP A 159 -10.48 -24.37 9.53
CA ASP A 159 -9.59 -24.56 10.68
C ASP A 159 -8.39 -25.45 10.32
N GLU A 160 -8.60 -26.54 9.56
CA GLU A 160 -7.51 -27.38 9.04
C GLU A 160 -6.56 -26.59 8.14
N LEU A 161 -7.10 -25.74 7.25
CA LEU A 161 -6.29 -24.89 6.38
C LEU A 161 -5.44 -23.89 7.19
N ASN A 162 -6.03 -23.28 8.24
CA ASN A 162 -5.33 -22.38 9.14
C ASN A 162 -4.24 -23.10 9.93
N GLU A 163 -4.54 -24.29 10.45
CA GLU A 163 -3.58 -25.10 11.22
C GLU A 163 -2.39 -25.50 10.36
N ILE A 164 -2.62 -26.03 9.16
CA ILE A 164 -1.55 -26.43 8.24
C ILE A 164 -0.65 -25.24 7.89
N LEU A 165 -1.21 -24.10 7.53
CA LEU A 165 -0.43 -22.91 7.17
C LEU A 165 0.36 -22.38 8.37
N SER A 166 -0.24 -22.39 9.56
CA SER A 166 0.44 -21.97 10.79
C SER A 166 1.62 -22.88 11.16
N GLN A 167 1.46 -24.21 11.00
CA GLN A 167 2.53 -25.18 11.27
C GLN A 167 3.71 -25.04 10.31
N GLN A 168 3.46 -24.61 9.06
CA GLN A 168 4.49 -24.38 8.04
C GLN A 168 5.03 -22.92 8.07
N ALA A 169 4.62 -22.08 9.03
CA ALA A 169 4.90 -20.64 9.01
C ALA A 169 4.62 -19.99 7.62
N ALA A 170 3.62 -20.51 6.92
CA ALA A 170 3.24 -20.15 5.57
C ALA A 170 1.96 -19.28 5.57
N ALA A 171 1.73 -18.60 4.46
CA ALA A 171 0.52 -17.83 4.24
C ALA A 171 -0.08 -18.15 2.86
N VAL A 172 -1.40 -18.23 2.80
CA VAL A 172 -2.18 -18.13 1.57
C VAL A 172 -3.28 -17.13 1.83
N GLU A 173 -3.37 -16.08 1.04
CA GLU A 173 -4.34 -15.00 1.22
C GLU A 173 -5.03 -14.67 -0.09
N THR A 174 -6.27 -14.20 -0.01
CA THR A 174 -7.05 -13.80 -1.18
C THR A 174 -7.76 -12.48 -0.93
N GLY A 175 -7.93 -11.68 -1.99
CA GLY A 175 -8.63 -10.41 -1.93
C GLY A 175 -9.06 -9.94 -3.30
N ILE A 176 -10.10 -9.12 -3.37
CA ILE A 176 -10.50 -8.44 -4.60
C ILE A 176 -10.61 -6.96 -4.29
N GLY A 177 -9.79 -6.17 -5.01
CA GLY A 177 -9.81 -4.72 -4.97
C GLY A 177 -10.65 -4.13 -6.10
N GLU A 178 -10.46 -2.83 -6.35
CA GLU A 178 -11.25 -2.09 -7.33
C GLU A 178 -11.09 -2.64 -8.75
N THR A 179 -9.88 -2.96 -9.17
CA THR A 179 -9.55 -3.30 -10.56
C THR A 179 -8.98 -4.70 -10.75
N VAL A 180 -8.66 -5.40 -9.67
CA VAL A 180 -7.96 -6.69 -9.72
C VAL A 180 -8.35 -7.59 -8.54
N GLY A 181 -8.51 -8.88 -8.81
CA GLY A 181 -8.49 -9.93 -7.78
C GLY A 181 -7.07 -10.46 -7.61
N ALA A 182 -6.69 -10.81 -6.39
CA ALA A 182 -5.39 -11.38 -6.09
C ALA A 182 -5.51 -12.60 -5.17
N ALA A 183 -4.63 -13.56 -5.38
CA ALA A 183 -4.35 -14.63 -4.43
C ALA A 183 -2.84 -14.75 -4.28
N ASP A 184 -2.38 -14.74 -3.04
CA ASP A 184 -0.97 -14.71 -2.69
C ASP A 184 -0.59 -15.93 -1.87
N PHE A 185 0.64 -16.44 -2.04
CA PHE A 185 1.22 -17.38 -1.10
C PHE A 185 2.65 -16.99 -0.74
N ARG A 186 3.07 -17.42 0.45
CA ARG A 186 4.45 -17.33 0.94
C ARG A 186 4.78 -18.57 1.75
N THR A 187 5.97 -19.13 1.53
CA THR A 187 6.41 -20.36 2.18
C THR A 187 7.93 -20.47 2.23
N LEU A 188 8.44 -21.37 3.06
CA LEU A 188 9.81 -21.87 2.95
C LEU A 188 9.94 -22.79 1.73
N THR A 189 11.14 -22.87 1.17
CA THR A 189 11.45 -23.74 0.00
C THR A 189 11.10 -25.21 0.26
N GLU A 190 11.36 -25.71 1.47
CA GLU A 190 11.08 -27.10 1.84
C GLU A 190 9.59 -27.44 1.87
N ASP A 191 8.73 -26.45 2.12
CA ASP A 191 7.27 -26.62 2.20
C ASP A 191 6.54 -26.26 0.90
N LEU A 192 7.28 -25.88 -0.15
CA LEU A 192 6.74 -25.33 -1.39
C LEU A 192 5.65 -26.22 -2.03
N ASP A 193 5.88 -27.52 -2.19
CA ASP A 193 4.90 -28.41 -2.83
C ASP A 193 3.57 -28.44 -2.09
N LYS A 194 3.64 -28.51 -0.75
CA LYS A 194 2.46 -28.56 0.12
C LYS A 194 1.69 -27.25 0.09
N VAL A 195 2.39 -26.13 0.30
CA VAL A 195 1.75 -24.80 0.37
C VAL A 195 1.23 -24.35 -1.00
N PHE A 196 1.98 -24.61 -2.07
CA PHE A 196 1.49 -24.35 -3.43
C PHE A 196 0.27 -25.22 -3.78
N GLY A 197 0.22 -26.45 -3.26
CA GLY A 197 -0.97 -27.31 -3.34
C GLY A 197 -2.19 -26.65 -2.70
N LEU A 198 -2.05 -26.11 -1.46
CA LEU A 198 -3.13 -25.40 -0.77
C LEU A 198 -3.55 -24.13 -1.49
N PHE A 199 -2.58 -23.38 -2.01
CA PHE A 199 -2.84 -22.19 -2.84
C PHE A 199 -3.66 -22.54 -4.09
N ALA A 200 -3.30 -23.62 -4.79
CA ALA A 200 -4.05 -24.10 -5.93
C ALA A 200 -5.48 -24.55 -5.57
N GLU A 201 -5.67 -25.17 -4.40
CA GLU A 201 -7.01 -25.54 -3.90
C GLU A 201 -7.86 -24.32 -3.59
N VAL A 202 -7.30 -23.30 -2.91
CA VAL A 202 -8.01 -22.04 -2.62
C VAL A 202 -8.44 -21.33 -3.90
N LEU A 203 -7.58 -21.33 -4.93
CA LEU A 203 -7.90 -20.74 -6.23
C LEU A 203 -8.99 -21.50 -6.99
N ARG A 204 -8.97 -22.84 -6.94
CA ARG A 204 -9.79 -23.71 -7.81
C ARG A 204 -11.05 -24.25 -7.16
N GLU A 205 -11.02 -24.46 -5.85
CA GLU A 205 -12.02 -25.26 -5.13
C GLU A 205 -12.53 -24.60 -3.84
N PRO A 206 -12.73 -23.26 -3.78
CA PRO A 206 -13.28 -22.64 -2.59
C PRO A 206 -14.73 -23.08 -2.37
N VAL A 207 -15.14 -23.28 -1.11
CA VAL A 207 -16.50 -23.71 -0.80
C VAL A 207 -17.43 -22.60 -0.31
N PHE A 208 -16.89 -21.42 0.01
CA PHE A 208 -17.65 -20.27 0.49
C PHE A 208 -18.60 -20.66 1.63
N ALA A 209 -18.05 -21.17 2.73
CA ALA A 209 -18.84 -21.61 3.89
C ALA A 209 -19.76 -20.51 4.38
N GLN A 210 -21.05 -20.83 4.60
CA GLN A 210 -22.08 -19.85 5.00
C GLN A 210 -21.71 -19.12 6.28
N GLU A 211 -21.18 -19.84 7.27
CA GLU A 211 -20.73 -19.26 8.55
C GLU A 211 -19.67 -18.15 8.35
N LYS A 212 -18.73 -18.35 7.43
CA LYS A 212 -17.68 -17.37 7.14
C LYS A 212 -18.21 -16.17 6.34
N LEU A 213 -19.20 -16.39 5.47
CA LEU A 213 -19.94 -15.31 4.84
C LEU A 213 -20.65 -14.44 5.89
N ASP A 214 -21.38 -15.06 6.83
CA ASP A 214 -22.14 -14.34 7.86
C ASP A 214 -21.20 -13.56 8.79
N LEU A 215 -20.08 -14.15 9.17
CA LEU A 215 -19.03 -13.47 9.93
C LEU A 215 -18.45 -12.28 9.17
N THR A 216 -18.09 -12.45 7.89
CA THR A 216 -17.55 -11.38 7.06
C THR A 216 -18.55 -10.23 6.88
N LYS A 217 -19.82 -10.55 6.65
CA LYS A 217 -20.90 -9.54 6.59
C LYS A 217 -21.01 -8.74 7.90
N THR A 218 -20.89 -9.42 9.04
CA THR A 218 -20.91 -8.77 10.37
C THR A 218 -19.73 -7.81 10.53
N GLN A 219 -18.52 -8.26 10.19
CA GLN A 219 -17.32 -7.41 10.24
C GLN A 219 -17.41 -6.18 9.33
N ILE A 220 -17.94 -6.34 8.11
CA ILE A 220 -18.15 -5.20 7.20
C ILE A 220 -19.17 -4.23 7.79
N LYS A 221 -20.26 -4.70 8.39
CA LYS A 221 -21.26 -3.83 9.05
C LYS A 221 -20.67 -3.07 10.24
N GLU A 222 -19.80 -3.70 11.02
CA GLU A 222 -19.04 -3.02 12.08
C GLU A 222 -18.13 -1.93 11.52
N ASN A 223 -17.43 -2.20 10.40
CA ASN A 223 -16.61 -1.21 9.72
C ASN A 223 -17.46 -0.03 9.18
N ILE A 224 -18.66 -0.31 8.65
CA ILE A 224 -19.61 0.73 8.23
C ILE A 224 -20.01 1.59 9.43
N THR A 225 -20.27 1.00 10.60
CA THR A 225 -20.61 1.74 11.83
C THR A 225 -19.51 2.75 12.20
N ARG A 226 -18.25 2.37 12.05
CA ARG A 226 -17.08 3.18 12.44
C ARG A 226 -16.49 4.02 11.30
N ARG A 227 -17.05 3.97 10.09
CA ARG A 227 -16.45 4.61 8.90
C ARG A 227 -16.35 6.13 9.01
N ASN A 228 -17.09 6.74 9.94
CA ASN A 228 -17.10 8.18 10.20
C ASN A 228 -16.28 8.59 11.43
N ASP A 229 -15.55 7.67 12.08
CA ASP A 229 -14.72 7.98 13.24
C ASP A 229 -13.44 8.75 12.85
N ASN A 230 -13.00 8.61 11.60
CA ASN A 230 -11.79 9.27 11.11
C ASN A 230 -12.13 10.33 10.05
N PRO A 231 -11.81 11.61 10.30
CA PRO A 231 -12.11 12.70 9.36
C PRO A 231 -11.47 12.56 7.99
N ASN A 232 -10.27 11.96 7.90
CA ASN A 232 -9.60 11.72 6.63
C ASN A 232 -10.31 10.65 5.79
N ASN A 233 -10.86 9.61 6.43
CA ASN A 233 -11.65 8.59 5.75
C ASN A 233 -12.96 9.19 5.21
N ILE A 234 -13.60 10.07 5.98
CA ILE A 234 -14.76 10.83 5.51
C ILE A 234 -14.36 11.66 4.29
N ALA A 235 -13.30 12.46 4.42
CA ALA A 235 -12.84 13.36 3.36
C ALA A 235 -12.51 12.59 2.08
N THR A 236 -11.79 11.47 2.16
CA THR A 236 -11.43 10.67 0.98
C THR A 236 -12.66 10.07 0.32
N ARG A 237 -13.54 9.42 1.09
CA ARG A 237 -14.74 8.77 0.58
C ARG A 237 -15.70 9.76 -0.09
N GLU A 238 -16.01 10.85 0.58
CA GLU A 238 -16.95 11.84 0.03
C GLU A 238 -16.33 12.62 -1.13
N PHE A 239 -15.02 12.85 -1.11
CA PHE A 239 -14.32 13.47 -2.25
C PHE A 239 -14.39 12.60 -3.51
N LEU A 240 -14.17 11.29 -3.41
CA LEU A 240 -14.31 10.38 -4.56
C LEU A 240 -15.74 10.41 -5.12
N LYS A 241 -16.77 10.44 -4.27
CA LYS A 241 -18.17 10.57 -4.69
C LYS A 241 -18.44 11.90 -5.40
N LEU A 242 -17.81 12.98 -4.95
CA LEU A 242 -17.91 14.29 -5.60
C LEU A 242 -17.26 14.31 -6.98
N ILE A 243 -16.15 13.60 -7.18
CA ILE A 243 -15.44 13.57 -8.45
C ILE A 243 -16.05 12.56 -9.43
N TYR A 244 -16.20 11.29 -9.01
CA TYR A 244 -16.67 10.23 -9.92
C TYR A 244 -18.20 10.06 -9.95
N GLY A 245 -18.93 10.67 -9.01
CA GLY A 245 -20.37 10.45 -8.79
C GLY A 245 -20.64 9.35 -7.77
N LYS A 246 -21.65 9.59 -6.91
CA LYS A 246 -21.99 8.70 -5.78
C LYS A 246 -22.36 7.27 -6.20
N ASP A 247 -22.94 7.11 -7.39
CA ASP A 247 -23.42 5.83 -7.92
C ASP A 247 -22.39 5.19 -8.89
N SER A 248 -21.28 5.89 -9.14
CA SER A 248 -20.19 5.38 -9.96
C SER A 248 -19.53 4.17 -9.33
N PRO A 249 -19.19 3.12 -10.09
CA PRO A 249 -18.43 1.98 -9.59
C PRO A 249 -17.04 2.37 -9.04
N TYR A 250 -16.53 3.57 -9.35
CA TYR A 250 -15.26 4.10 -8.86
C TYR A 250 -15.38 4.90 -7.53
N ALA A 251 -16.60 5.07 -6.99
CA ALA A 251 -16.82 5.85 -5.77
C ALA A 251 -17.89 5.29 -4.84
N ARG A 252 -18.71 4.33 -5.31
CA ARG A 252 -19.72 3.71 -4.47
C ARG A 252 -19.09 2.92 -3.33
N THR A 253 -19.78 2.86 -2.21
CA THR A 253 -19.30 2.20 -0.99
C THR A 253 -20.33 1.22 -0.46
N PRO A 254 -19.92 0.13 0.22
CA PRO A 254 -20.84 -0.79 0.86
C PRO A 254 -21.75 -0.09 1.87
N GLU A 255 -23.02 -0.46 1.88
CA GLU A 255 -24.04 -0.04 2.83
C GLU A 255 -24.69 -1.27 3.49
N TYR A 256 -25.35 -1.11 4.63
CA TYR A 256 -26.05 -2.21 5.28
C TYR A 256 -26.98 -2.95 4.31
N ALA A 257 -27.76 -2.19 3.52
CA ALA A 257 -28.70 -2.75 2.58
C ALA A 257 -28.06 -3.54 1.44
N THR A 258 -26.87 -3.13 0.94
CA THR A 258 -26.15 -3.87 -0.10
C THR A 258 -25.53 -5.14 0.46
N ILE A 259 -24.95 -5.08 1.66
CA ILE A 259 -24.37 -6.24 2.36
C ILE A 259 -25.44 -7.27 2.71
N ASP A 260 -26.64 -6.85 3.17
CA ASP A 260 -27.71 -7.76 3.52
C ASP A 260 -28.20 -8.60 2.33
N ARG A 261 -28.24 -8.02 1.13
CA ARG A 261 -28.69 -8.71 -0.10
C ARG A 261 -27.72 -9.76 -0.63
N ILE A 262 -26.44 -9.71 -0.23
CA ILE A 262 -25.44 -10.65 -0.74
C ILE A 262 -25.68 -12.03 -0.16
N THR A 263 -25.80 -13.03 -1.03
CA THR A 263 -26.02 -14.43 -0.68
C THR A 263 -24.78 -15.27 -1.04
N ARG A 264 -24.72 -16.49 -0.51
CA ARG A 264 -23.67 -17.45 -0.90
C ARG A 264 -23.71 -17.78 -2.40
N GLU A 265 -24.89 -17.82 -3.00
CA GLU A 265 -25.06 -18.04 -4.44
C GLU A 265 -24.42 -16.90 -5.26
N ASP A 266 -24.52 -15.65 -4.79
CA ASP A 266 -23.85 -14.52 -5.43
C ASP A 266 -22.33 -14.67 -5.42
N LEU A 267 -21.75 -15.18 -4.33
CA LEU A 267 -20.32 -15.45 -4.25
C LEU A 267 -19.91 -16.51 -5.26
N LEU A 268 -20.66 -17.61 -5.34
CA LEU A 268 -20.42 -18.68 -6.31
C LEU A 268 -20.53 -18.19 -7.75
N ASN A 269 -21.54 -17.39 -8.06
CA ASN A 269 -21.75 -16.83 -9.40
C ASN A 269 -20.62 -15.88 -9.80
N PHE A 270 -20.21 -14.99 -8.89
CA PHE A 270 -19.08 -14.09 -9.12
C PHE A 270 -17.77 -14.86 -9.34
N TYR A 271 -17.49 -15.84 -8.49
CA TYR A 271 -16.34 -16.71 -8.64
C TYR A 271 -16.35 -17.45 -9.98
N GLN A 272 -17.45 -18.10 -10.35
CA GLN A 272 -17.62 -18.82 -11.61
C GLN A 272 -17.49 -17.93 -12.84
N GLN A 273 -17.80 -16.64 -12.72
CA GLN A 273 -17.67 -15.70 -13.82
C GLN A 273 -16.22 -15.30 -14.10
N TYR A 274 -15.39 -15.13 -13.07
CA TYR A 274 -14.07 -14.50 -13.22
C TYR A 274 -12.87 -15.43 -12.96
N PHE A 275 -13.00 -16.46 -12.12
CA PHE A 275 -11.88 -17.29 -11.70
C PHE A 275 -11.67 -18.49 -12.63
N HIS A 276 -10.96 -18.21 -13.73
CA HIS A 276 -10.57 -19.19 -14.73
C HIS A 276 -9.11 -19.04 -15.12
N PRO A 277 -8.40 -20.14 -15.50
CA PRO A 277 -6.97 -20.06 -15.78
C PRO A 277 -6.62 -19.07 -16.88
N ASN A 278 -7.41 -18.96 -17.94
CA ASN A 278 -7.20 -18.02 -19.04
C ASN A 278 -7.55 -16.55 -18.67
N ASN A 279 -7.95 -16.29 -17.43
CA ASN A 279 -8.17 -14.96 -16.85
C ASN A 279 -7.14 -14.60 -15.77
N ILE A 280 -6.11 -15.43 -15.59
CA ILE A 280 -5.13 -15.35 -14.50
C ILE A 280 -3.73 -15.15 -15.07
N ILE A 281 -2.97 -14.28 -14.40
CA ILE A 281 -1.52 -14.15 -14.55
C ILE A 281 -0.90 -14.55 -13.22
N LEU A 282 -0.04 -15.57 -13.21
CA LEU A 282 0.64 -16.10 -12.03
C LEU A 282 2.11 -15.69 -12.06
N GLY A 283 2.61 -15.05 -11.02
CA GLY A 283 4.02 -14.76 -10.83
C GLY A 283 4.57 -15.46 -9.61
N ILE A 284 5.72 -16.11 -9.71
CA ILE A 284 6.39 -16.78 -8.60
C ILE A 284 7.86 -16.38 -8.58
N ALA A 285 8.35 -15.94 -7.42
CA ALA A 285 9.75 -15.59 -7.21
C ALA A 285 10.29 -16.25 -5.93
N GLY A 286 11.56 -16.64 -5.93
CA GLY A 286 12.23 -17.17 -4.78
C GLY A 286 13.13 -18.38 -5.06
N ASP A 287 13.44 -19.12 -4.02
CA ASP A 287 14.39 -20.22 -4.03
C ASP A 287 13.75 -21.52 -4.53
N PHE A 288 13.77 -21.71 -5.85
CA PHE A 288 13.30 -22.91 -6.53
C PHE A 288 14.08 -23.16 -7.83
N ASP A 289 14.03 -24.38 -8.33
CA ASP A 289 14.46 -24.74 -9.69
C ASP A 289 13.32 -24.49 -10.66
N THR A 290 13.54 -23.70 -11.72
CA THR A 290 12.51 -23.32 -12.69
C THR A 290 11.84 -24.52 -13.36
N LYS A 291 12.58 -25.58 -13.68
CA LYS A 291 12.01 -26.77 -14.34
C LYS A 291 11.07 -27.53 -13.39
N LYS A 292 11.49 -27.68 -12.13
CA LYS A 292 10.66 -28.32 -11.10
C LYS A 292 9.40 -27.49 -10.84
N MET A 293 9.54 -26.16 -10.74
CA MET A 293 8.41 -25.25 -10.54
C MET A 293 7.41 -25.30 -11.71
N ARG A 294 7.88 -25.33 -12.96
CA ARG A 294 7.00 -25.55 -14.12
C ARG A 294 6.23 -26.86 -14.03
N SER A 295 6.91 -27.95 -13.64
CA SER A 295 6.25 -29.26 -13.47
C SER A 295 5.21 -29.23 -12.36
N LEU A 296 5.50 -28.56 -11.25
CA LEU A 296 4.58 -28.38 -10.12
C LEU A 296 3.34 -27.56 -10.52
N ILE A 297 3.52 -26.44 -11.22
CA ILE A 297 2.42 -25.62 -11.76
C ILE A 297 1.56 -26.45 -12.72
N GLN A 298 2.19 -27.18 -13.64
CA GLN A 298 1.47 -28.05 -14.59
C GLN A 298 0.67 -29.12 -13.86
N ALA A 299 1.22 -29.73 -12.82
CA ALA A 299 0.55 -30.77 -12.04
C ALA A 299 -0.64 -30.25 -11.21
N LYS A 300 -0.56 -29.03 -10.68
CA LYS A 300 -1.60 -28.48 -9.78
C LYS A 300 -2.62 -27.61 -10.50
N LEU A 301 -2.26 -26.96 -11.62
CA LEU A 301 -3.09 -25.98 -12.31
C LEU A 301 -3.32 -26.30 -13.80
N GLY A 302 -2.58 -27.23 -14.41
CA GLY A 302 -2.62 -27.48 -15.85
C GLY A 302 -3.92 -28.09 -16.35
N ASP A 303 -4.61 -28.89 -15.53
CA ASP A 303 -5.91 -29.53 -15.84
C ASP A 303 -7.12 -28.62 -15.57
N TRP A 304 -6.90 -27.42 -15.01
CA TRP A 304 -7.97 -26.46 -14.74
C TRP A 304 -8.58 -25.96 -16.05
N GLN A 305 -9.88 -26.15 -16.21
CA GLN A 305 -10.56 -25.88 -17.48
C GLN A 305 -10.72 -24.37 -17.73
N PRO A 306 -10.30 -23.86 -18.90
CA PRO A 306 -10.51 -22.47 -19.26
C PRO A 306 -11.98 -22.20 -19.57
N ASN A 307 -12.40 -20.94 -19.40
CA ASN A 307 -13.67 -20.47 -19.90
C ASN A 307 -13.46 -19.76 -21.26
N PRO A 308 -13.88 -20.36 -22.39
CA PRO A 308 -13.68 -19.74 -23.70
C PRO A 308 -14.53 -18.47 -23.90
N ASN A 309 -15.54 -18.25 -23.05
CA ASN A 309 -16.50 -17.16 -23.16
C ASN A 309 -16.20 -16.00 -22.19
N ILE A 310 -15.03 -15.93 -21.61
CA ILE A 310 -14.67 -14.77 -20.79
C ILE A 310 -14.62 -13.52 -21.65
N ALA A 311 -15.63 -12.67 -21.48
CA ALA A 311 -15.65 -11.35 -22.10
C ALA A 311 -14.71 -10.41 -21.32
N LYS A 312 -13.93 -9.59 -22.04
CA LYS A 312 -13.27 -8.45 -21.38
C LYS A 312 -14.36 -7.55 -20.79
N PRO A 313 -14.29 -7.21 -19.49
CA PRO A 313 -15.27 -6.34 -18.88
C PRO A 313 -15.34 -5.01 -19.64
N GLN A 314 -16.55 -4.58 -20.00
CA GLN A 314 -16.75 -3.20 -20.48
C GLN A 314 -16.71 -2.30 -19.24
N LEU A 315 -15.68 -1.43 -19.19
CA LEU A 315 -15.54 -0.49 -18.09
C LEU A 315 -16.49 0.69 -18.31
N PRO A 316 -17.21 1.15 -17.27
CA PRO A 316 -18.02 2.35 -17.36
C PRO A 316 -17.15 3.56 -17.76
N GLU A 317 -17.71 4.41 -18.62
CA GLU A 317 -17.05 5.67 -18.95
C GLU A 317 -16.99 6.58 -17.73
N VAL A 318 -15.85 7.21 -17.54
CA VAL A 318 -15.62 8.12 -16.41
C VAL A 318 -15.77 9.55 -16.89
N SER A 319 -16.70 10.27 -16.29
CA SER A 319 -16.86 11.73 -16.45
C SER A 319 -16.87 12.40 -15.08
N ALA A 320 -16.45 13.66 -15.02
CA ALA A 320 -16.49 14.42 -13.76
C ALA A 320 -17.94 14.70 -13.35
N ALA A 321 -18.32 14.28 -12.15
CA ALA A 321 -19.65 14.54 -11.61
C ALA A 321 -19.81 16.00 -11.15
N ASN A 322 -18.72 16.62 -10.68
CA ASN A 322 -18.67 18.04 -10.34
C ASN A 322 -17.39 18.68 -10.93
N THR A 323 -17.51 19.92 -11.37
CA THR A 323 -16.43 20.76 -11.87
C THR A 323 -16.36 22.04 -11.06
N GLY A 324 -15.83 21.92 -9.81
CA GLY A 324 -15.73 23.01 -8.85
C GLY A 324 -16.76 22.95 -7.71
N GLY A 325 -16.80 23.99 -6.90
CA GLY A 325 -17.67 24.09 -5.73
C GLY A 325 -16.96 23.77 -4.41
N VAL A 326 -17.54 24.31 -3.33
CA VAL A 326 -17.10 24.07 -1.96
C VAL A 326 -18.13 23.21 -1.24
N PHE A 327 -17.73 22.07 -0.74
CA PHE A 327 -18.55 21.09 -0.05
C PHE A 327 -18.10 20.94 1.39
N PHE A 328 -19.02 20.67 2.29
CA PHE A 328 -18.73 20.66 3.71
C PHE A 328 -19.41 19.53 4.45
N VAL A 329 -18.63 18.79 5.24
CA VAL A 329 -19.11 17.82 6.22
C VAL A 329 -18.91 18.40 7.61
N ASN A 330 -20.01 18.72 8.31
CA ASN A 330 -19.93 19.29 9.65
C ASN A 330 -19.63 18.21 10.69
N GLN A 331 -18.54 18.39 11.43
CA GLN A 331 -18.10 17.55 12.54
C GLN A 331 -17.74 18.46 13.72
N PRO A 332 -18.73 18.86 14.55
CA PRO A 332 -18.58 19.90 15.58
C PRO A 332 -17.51 19.61 16.63
N GLN A 333 -17.15 18.33 16.84
CA GLN A 333 -16.17 17.90 17.82
C GLN A 333 -14.71 18.09 17.35
N LEU A 334 -14.48 18.42 16.07
CA LEU A 334 -13.13 18.52 15.53
C LEU A 334 -12.52 19.89 15.81
N THR A 335 -11.22 19.88 16.16
CA THR A 335 -10.38 21.08 16.33
C THR A 335 -9.55 21.36 15.08
N GLN A 336 -9.55 20.46 14.13
CA GLN A 336 -8.85 20.57 12.84
C GLN A 336 -9.83 20.30 11.70
N SER A 337 -9.56 20.92 10.56
CA SER A 337 -10.22 20.62 9.28
C SER A 337 -9.38 19.70 8.44
N SER A 338 -9.98 18.65 7.89
CA SER A 338 -9.39 17.84 6.82
C SER A 338 -9.89 18.34 5.48
N ILE A 339 -8.98 18.68 4.57
CA ILE A 339 -9.29 19.36 3.30
C ILE A 339 -8.84 18.46 2.15
N ARG A 340 -9.70 18.30 1.15
CA ARG A 340 -9.39 17.71 -0.14
C ARG A 340 -9.85 18.65 -1.24
N MET A 341 -8.95 18.93 -2.19
CA MET A 341 -9.20 19.75 -3.35
C MET A 341 -8.74 19.02 -4.60
N GLY A 342 -9.43 19.17 -5.72
CA GLY A 342 -8.95 18.55 -6.95
C GLY A 342 -10.03 18.37 -7.99
N HIS A 343 -9.69 17.60 -9.00
CA HIS A 343 -10.52 17.33 -10.16
C HIS A 343 -10.14 15.99 -10.79
N LEU A 344 -10.95 15.55 -11.77
CA LEU A 344 -10.64 14.37 -12.58
C LEU A 344 -9.31 14.58 -13.31
N GLY A 345 -8.41 13.60 -13.19
CA GLY A 345 -7.08 13.59 -13.78
C GLY A 345 -7.03 12.83 -15.12
N GLY A 346 -6.00 12.02 -15.29
CA GLY A 346 -5.77 11.23 -16.50
C GLY A 346 -5.31 9.81 -16.21
N ARG A 347 -4.88 9.12 -17.27
CA ARG A 347 -4.38 7.75 -17.18
C ARG A 347 -2.84 7.73 -17.22
N LEU A 348 -2.29 6.58 -16.79
CA LEU A 348 -0.86 6.35 -16.72
C LEU A 348 -0.18 6.36 -18.11
N ASP A 349 -0.91 6.02 -19.18
CA ASP A 349 -0.43 6.04 -20.57
C ASP A 349 -0.35 7.44 -21.20
N SER A 350 -0.58 8.50 -20.43
CA SER A 350 -0.40 9.86 -20.89
C SER A 350 1.03 10.09 -21.41
N PRO A 351 1.21 10.68 -22.61
CA PRO A 351 2.54 11.04 -23.11
C PRO A 351 3.27 12.03 -22.17
N ASP A 352 2.53 12.77 -21.37
CA ASP A 352 3.04 13.75 -20.40
C ASP A 352 3.32 13.15 -18.99
N TYR A 353 3.17 11.83 -18.83
CA TYR A 353 3.35 11.18 -17.51
C TYR A 353 4.70 11.51 -16.84
N GLY A 354 5.81 11.55 -17.63
CA GLY A 354 7.13 11.91 -17.11
C GLY A 354 7.17 13.33 -16.53
N ALA A 355 6.65 14.31 -17.28
CA ALA A 355 6.61 15.70 -16.83
C ALA A 355 5.63 15.90 -15.64
N LEU A 356 4.50 15.20 -15.63
CA LEU A 356 3.55 15.20 -14.50
C LEU A 356 4.15 14.56 -13.24
N SER A 357 4.99 13.55 -13.40
CA SER A 357 5.72 12.94 -12.27
C SER A 357 6.74 13.90 -11.67
N VAL A 358 7.47 14.66 -12.52
CA VAL A 358 8.38 15.72 -12.06
C VAL A 358 7.62 16.86 -11.40
N LEU A 359 6.45 17.26 -11.95
CA LEU A 359 5.55 18.25 -11.33
C LEU A 359 5.19 17.84 -9.89
N ASN A 360 4.84 16.56 -9.68
CA ASN A 360 4.59 16.04 -8.33
C ASN A 360 5.81 16.22 -7.41
N GLY A 361 7.01 15.96 -7.90
CA GLY A 361 8.25 16.14 -7.17
C GLY A 361 8.53 17.60 -6.79
N VAL A 362 8.18 18.56 -7.67
CA VAL A 362 8.32 20.01 -7.38
C VAL A 362 7.34 20.46 -6.29
N LEU A 363 6.12 19.93 -6.30
CA LEU A 363 5.09 20.32 -5.32
C LEU A 363 5.35 19.69 -3.95
N ASN A 364 5.83 18.45 -3.88
CA ASN A 364 5.86 17.64 -2.67
C ASN A 364 7.27 17.37 -2.13
N GLY A 365 7.33 16.74 -0.95
CA GLY A 365 8.56 16.32 -0.30
C GLY A 365 9.27 17.43 0.48
N PHE A 366 10.35 17.05 1.17
CA PHE A 366 11.23 17.99 1.87
C PHE A 366 11.98 18.84 0.83
N GLY A 367 11.67 20.13 0.77
CA GLY A 367 12.17 21.04 -0.26
C GLY A 367 11.16 21.37 -1.35
N GLY A 368 10.05 20.64 -1.43
CA GLY A 368 8.94 20.96 -2.34
C GLY A 368 8.21 22.25 -1.97
N ARG A 369 7.55 22.86 -2.95
CA ARG A 369 6.92 24.19 -2.77
C ARG A 369 5.87 24.19 -1.67
N LEU A 370 5.05 23.16 -1.58
CA LEU A 370 3.97 23.07 -0.57
C LEU A 370 4.55 22.96 0.84
N PHE A 371 5.55 22.11 1.03
CA PHE A 371 6.21 21.97 2.33
C PHE A 371 6.84 23.28 2.77
N ASN A 372 7.62 23.92 1.89
CA ASN A 372 8.32 25.15 2.20
C ASN A 372 7.35 26.30 2.50
N GLU A 373 6.28 26.43 1.73
CA GLU A 373 5.35 27.54 1.82
C GLU A 373 4.34 27.33 2.95
N LEU A 374 3.53 26.25 2.90
CA LEU A 374 2.42 26.09 3.81
C LEU A 374 2.84 25.60 5.20
N ARG A 375 3.84 24.69 5.25
CA ARG A 375 4.32 24.16 6.53
C ARG A 375 5.40 25.04 7.15
N SER A 376 6.52 25.28 6.45
CA SER A 376 7.69 25.93 7.05
C SER A 376 7.52 27.42 7.19
N ARG A 377 7.03 28.13 6.16
CA ARG A 377 6.91 29.58 6.17
C ARG A 377 5.66 30.08 6.87
N GLN A 378 4.50 29.48 6.58
CA GLN A 378 3.22 29.95 7.11
C GLN A 378 2.74 29.18 8.36
N GLY A 379 3.31 28.02 8.69
CA GLY A 379 2.92 27.21 9.85
C GLY A 379 1.45 26.76 9.85
N LEU A 380 0.87 26.61 8.66
CA LEU A 380 -0.56 26.30 8.52
C LEU A 380 -0.87 24.82 8.77
N THR A 381 0.07 23.94 8.46
CA THR A 381 -0.16 22.50 8.49
C THR A 381 1.11 21.74 8.88
N TYR A 382 0.91 20.53 9.40
CA TYR A 382 2.00 19.56 9.54
C TYR A 382 2.22 18.74 8.26
N ASP A 383 1.14 18.44 7.54
CA ASP A 383 1.14 17.62 6.34
C ASP A 383 0.31 18.24 5.23
N VAL A 384 0.91 18.37 4.05
CA VAL A 384 0.29 18.92 2.84
C VAL A 384 0.83 18.21 1.61
N GLU A 385 -0.05 17.87 0.69
CA GLU A 385 0.29 17.21 -0.56
C GLU A 385 -0.53 17.77 -1.73
N ALA A 386 0.01 17.66 -2.94
CA ALA A 386 -0.72 17.84 -4.19
C ALA A 386 -0.14 16.89 -5.24
N SER A 387 -0.94 16.02 -5.80
CA SER A 387 -0.45 14.95 -6.66
C SER A 387 -1.36 14.71 -7.87
N TRP A 388 -0.75 14.64 -9.04
CA TRP A 388 -1.34 14.01 -10.19
C TRP A 388 -1.18 12.50 -10.03
N SER A 389 -2.29 11.80 -9.81
CA SER A 389 -2.35 10.37 -9.52
C SER A 389 -3.13 9.64 -10.63
N PRO A 390 -2.47 9.23 -11.72
CA PRO A 390 -3.14 8.53 -12.80
C PRO A 390 -3.45 7.08 -12.43
N ASN A 391 -4.53 6.52 -12.97
CA ASN A 391 -4.81 5.09 -12.92
C ASN A 391 -4.41 4.42 -14.26
N TYR A 392 -4.37 3.08 -14.27
CA TYR A 392 -3.96 2.32 -15.45
C TYR A 392 -4.97 2.39 -16.59
N ASP A 393 -6.24 2.13 -16.33
CA ASP A 393 -7.27 1.90 -17.35
C ASP A 393 -8.48 2.86 -17.28
N TYR A 394 -8.50 3.75 -16.29
CA TYR A 394 -9.47 4.84 -16.18
C TYR A 394 -8.80 6.12 -15.65
N PRO A 395 -9.41 7.31 -15.85
CA PRO A 395 -8.83 8.54 -15.34
C PRO A 395 -8.71 8.55 -13.81
N GLY A 396 -7.50 8.79 -13.31
CA GLY A 396 -7.24 9.04 -11.91
C GLY A 396 -7.57 10.49 -11.54
N LEU A 397 -6.88 11.05 -10.54
CA LEU A 397 -7.18 12.36 -9.97
C LEU A 397 -5.95 13.28 -9.99
N PHE A 398 -6.19 14.59 -10.11
CA PHE A 398 -5.36 15.56 -9.41
C PHE A 398 -5.99 15.81 -8.05
N ILE A 399 -5.27 15.56 -6.98
CA ILE A 399 -5.72 15.74 -5.60
C ILE A 399 -4.70 16.54 -4.83
N ALA A 400 -5.18 17.55 -4.10
CA ALA A 400 -4.38 18.36 -3.20
C ALA A 400 -5.10 18.49 -1.85
N GLY A 401 -4.36 18.61 -0.75
CA GLY A 401 -5.00 18.73 0.55
C GLY A 401 -4.07 18.55 1.72
N GLY A 402 -4.67 18.40 2.89
CA GLY A 402 -3.98 18.23 4.16
C GLY A 402 -4.90 18.51 5.33
N GLN A 403 -4.30 18.66 6.51
CA GLN A 403 -5.00 19.02 7.74
C GLN A 403 -4.48 20.37 8.27
N THR A 404 -5.38 21.18 8.79
CA THR A 404 -5.03 22.45 9.43
C THR A 404 -5.92 22.71 10.64
N ARG A 405 -5.51 23.64 11.50
CA ARG A 405 -6.37 24.12 12.60
C ARG A 405 -7.65 24.72 12.03
N SER A 406 -8.79 24.55 12.72
CA SER A 406 -10.10 25.01 12.23
C SER A 406 -10.11 26.49 11.84
N GLU A 407 -9.52 27.37 12.64
CA GLU A 407 -9.42 28.82 12.35
C GLU A 407 -8.55 29.15 11.15
N ALA A 408 -7.63 28.28 10.74
CA ALA A 408 -6.74 28.48 9.60
C ALA A 408 -7.28 27.86 8.29
N THR A 409 -8.45 27.25 8.29
CA THR A 409 -9.01 26.49 7.15
C THR A 409 -9.03 27.32 5.86
N VAL A 410 -9.60 28.52 5.89
CA VAL A 410 -9.71 29.38 4.69
C VAL A 410 -8.35 29.86 4.22
N GLN A 411 -7.43 30.19 5.15
CA GLN A 411 -6.06 30.57 4.81
C GLN A 411 -5.32 29.41 4.15
N PHE A 412 -5.44 28.20 4.66
CA PHE A 412 -4.84 26.99 4.09
C PHE A 412 -5.35 26.74 2.65
N ILE A 413 -6.66 26.80 2.42
CA ILE A 413 -7.26 26.60 1.07
C ILE A 413 -6.69 27.63 0.09
N LYS A 414 -6.66 28.92 0.48
CA LYS A 414 -6.13 30.00 -0.38
C LYS A 414 -4.64 29.83 -0.66
N ALA A 415 -3.84 29.47 0.35
CA ALA A 415 -2.42 29.24 0.18
C ALA A 415 -2.15 28.06 -0.77
N LEU A 416 -2.89 26.97 -0.63
CA LEU A 416 -2.78 25.81 -1.50
C LEU A 416 -3.16 26.13 -2.95
N GLN A 417 -4.27 26.84 -3.17
CA GLN A 417 -4.67 27.32 -4.51
C GLN A 417 -3.61 28.25 -5.11
N SER A 418 -3.04 29.16 -4.31
CA SER A 418 -2.00 30.07 -4.74
C SER A 418 -0.74 29.34 -5.22
N GLU A 419 -0.31 28.27 -4.52
CA GLU A 419 0.86 27.50 -4.94
C GLU A 419 0.59 26.68 -6.22
N ILE A 420 -0.60 26.12 -6.37
CA ILE A 420 -1.01 25.43 -7.60
C ILE A 420 -1.06 26.42 -8.79
N LYS A 421 -1.52 27.63 -8.57
CA LYS A 421 -1.50 28.68 -9.60
C LYS A 421 -0.08 29.17 -9.89
N ARG A 422 0.74 29.32 -8.86
CA ARG A 422 2.13 29.78 -9.00
C ARG A 422 2.96 28.85 -9.92
N ILE A 423 2.77 27.51 -9.86
CA ILE A 423 3.52 26.59 -10.73
C ILE A 423 3.07 26.69 -12.21
N GLN A 424 1.87 27.21 -12.49
CA GLN A 424 1.43 27.52 -13.84
C GLN A 424 2.05 28.83 -14.37
N GLU A 425 2.24 29.81 -13.49
CA GLU A 425 2.68 31.17 -13.83
C GLU A 425 4.20 31.32 -13.81
N GLN A 426 4.88 30.61 -12.92
CA GLN A 426 6.32 30.74 -12.67
C GLN A 426 7.06 29.44 -12.97
N ARG A 427 8.02 29.53 -13.88
CA ARG A 427 8.94 28.41 -14.17
C ARG A 427 9.59 27.90 -12.88
N VAL A 428 9.82 26.62 -12.83
CA VAL A 428 10.64 26.01 -11.78
C VAL A 428 12.11 26.40 -11.94
N THR A 429 12.81 26.59 -10.83
CA THR A 429 14.24 26.87 -10.87
C THR A 429 15.03 25.63 -11.27
N PRO A 430 16.29 25.78 -11.73
CA PRO A 430 17.15 24.63 -12.02
C PRO A 430 17.31 23.68 -10.82
N GLU A 431 17.38 24.23 -9.60
CA GLU A 431 17.53 23.49 -8.35
C GLU A 431 16.25 22.70 -8.01
N GLU A 432 15.06 23.33 -8.14
CA GLU A 432 13.77 22.66 -7.95
C GLU A 432 13.61 21.50 -8.96
N LEU A 433 13.95 21.75 -10.23
CA LEU A 433 13.89 20.73 -11.28
C LEU A 433 14.83 19.56 -11.00
N ALA A 434 16.08 19.85 -10.64
CA ALA A 434 17.09 18.81 -10.35
C ALA A 434 16.65 17.95 -9.17
N LEU A 435 16.22 18.59 -8.05
CA LEU A 435 15.74 17.88 -6.86
C LEU A 435 14.51 17.01 -7.17
N ALA A 436 13.54 17.54 -7.91
CA ALA A 436 12.33 16.80 -8.27
C ALA A 436 12.63 15.59 -9.17
N LYS A 437 13.51 15.75 -10.17
CA LYS A 437 13.94 14.64 -11.05
C LYS A 437 14.70 13.59 -10.26
N GLU A 438 15.66 13.98 -9.46
CA GLU A 438 16.45 13.08 -8.61
C GLU A 438 15.55 12.30 -7.65
N SER A 439 14.68 12.98 -6.91
CA SER A 439 13.73 12.34 -6.00
C SER A 439 12.81 11.34 -6.71
N THR A 440 12.29 11.71 -7.88
CA THR A 440 11.41 10.84 -8.67
C THR A 440 12.15 9.60 -9.19
N LEU A 441 13.35 9.77 -9.74
CA LEU A 441 14.16 8.66 -10.25
C LEU A 441 14.64 7.74 -9.13
N ASN A 442 15.06 8.32 -8.00
CA ASN A 442 15.54 7.56 -6.83
C ASN A 442 14.43 6.72 -6.21
N SER A 443 13.19 7.22 -6.19
CA SER A 443 12.06 6.45 -5.66
C SER A 443 11.76 5.19 -6.47
N LEU A 444 12.04 5.18 -7.77
CA LEU A 444 11.81 4.04 -8.64
C LEU A 444 12.72 2.84 -8.32
N VAL A 445 13.94 3.09 -7.81
CA VAL A 445 14.88 2.00 -7.45
C VAL A 445 14.29 1.08 -6.37
N PHE A 446 13.54 1.66 -5.42
CA PHE A 446 12.93 0.89 -4.33
C PHE A 446 11.79 -0.04 -4.79
N ASP A 447 11.23 0.20 -5.96
CA ASP A 447 10.18 -0.65 -6.54
C ASP A 447 10.73 -1.91 -7.24
N PHE A 448 12.07 -2.03 -7.35
CA PHE A 448 12.75 -3.12 -8.07
C PHE A 448 13.90 -3.76 -7.27
N GLN A 449 13.83 -3.67 -5.93
CA GLN A 449 14.86 -4.25 -5.06
C GLN A 449 14.87 -5.78 -5.07
N TYR A 450 13.70 -6.40 -5.25
CA TYR A 450 13.52 -7.84 -5.20
C TYR A 450 12.86 -8.37 -6.47
N PRO A 451 13.20 -9.60 -6.92
CA PRO A 451 12.59 -10.22 -8.10
C PRO A 451 11.05 -10.26 -8.05
N ALA A 452 10.46 -10.52 -6.89
CA ALA A 452 9.01 -10.53 -6.71
C ALA A 452 8.35 -9.16 -7.04
N GLN A 453 8.99 -8.04 -6.68
CA GLN A 453 8.49 -6.69 -7.02
C GLN A 453 8.53 -6.44 -8.51
N THR A 454 9.62 -6.89 -9.16
CA THR A 454 9.75 -6.79 -10.62
C THR A 454 8.69 -7.60 -11.34
N LEU A 455 8.46 -8.85 -10.93
CA LEU A 455 7.40 -9.68 -11.51
C LEU A 455 6.03 -9.03 -11.33
N SER A 456 5.73 -8.51 -10.16
CA SER A 456 4.47 -7.81 -9.89
C SER A 456 4.24 -6.67 -10.88
N ARG A 457 5.27 -5.86 -11.19
CA ARG A 457 5.18 -4.79 -12.18
C ARG A 457 4.97 -5.28 -13.61
N LEU A 458 5.71 -6.32 -14.02
CA LEU A 458 5.55 -6.92 -15.34
C LEU A 458 4.16 -7.52 -15.53
N MET A 459 3.63 -8.18 -14.50
CA MET A 459 2.28 -8.73 -14.49
C MET A 459 1.22 -7.62 -14.57
N GLU A 460 1.40 -6.51 -13.84
CA GLU A 460 0.51 -5.34 -13.94
C GLU A 460 0.53 -4.75 -15.35
N TYR A 461 1.71 -4.60 -15.97
CA TYR A 461 1.82 -4.10 -17.34
C TYR A 461 1.10 -5.02 -18.33
N GLU A 462 1.28 -6.34 -18.22
CA GLU A 462 0.56 -7.29 -19.07
C GLU A 462 -0.95 -7.28 -18.79
N TYR A 463 -1.35 -7.16 -17.53
CA TYR A 463 -2.76 -7.09 -17.14
C TYR A 463 -3.49 -5.92 -17.82
N TYR A 464 -2.87 -4.74 -17.81
CA TYR A 464 -3.45 -3.51 -18.36
C TYR A 464 -3.06 -3.25 -19.83
N GLY A 465 -2.21 -4.09 -20.42
CA GLY A 465 -1.79 -3.95 -21.83
C GLY A 465 -0.71 -2.90 -22.04
N TYR A 466 0.07 -2.59 -21.02
CA TYR A 466 1.25 -1.72 -21.12
C TYR A 466 2.46 -2.49 -21.63
N PRO A 467 3.41 -1.83 -22.33
CA PRO A 467 4.63 -2.49 -22.77
C PRO A 467 5.51 -2.88 -21.57
N ALA A 468 6.22 -4.02 -21.67
CA ALA A 468 7.08 -4.52 -20.59
C ALA A 468 8.20 -3.54 -20.21
N ASP A 469 8.63 -2.67 -21.13
CA ASP A 469 9.65 -1.65 -20.92
C ASP A 469 9.07 -0.28 -20.48
N PHE A 470 7.80 -0.23 -20.07
CA PHE A 470 7.11 1.01 -19.67
C PHE A 470 7.88 1.77 -18.58
N LEU A 471 8.44 1.06 -17.60
CA LEU A 471 9.28 1.67 -16.57
C LEU A 471 10.45 2.46 -17.18
N PHE A 472 11.22 1.83 -18.07
CA PHE A 472 12.41 2.46 -18.66
C PHE A 472 12.05 3.63 -19.57
N ARG A 473 10.91 3.55 -20.25
CA ARG A 473 10.36 4.70 -21.00
C ARG A 473 10.01 5.83 -20.06
N SER A 474 9.36 5.54 -18.92
CA SER A 474 9.00 6.53 -17.90
C SER A 474 10.25 7.18 -17.27
N GLN A 475 11.28 6.40 -16.93
CA GLN A 475 12.56 6.94 -16.44
C GLN A 475 13.21 7.90 -17.45
N LYS A 476 13.26 7.51 -18.73
CA LYS A 476 13.79 8.38 -19.78
C LYS A 476 12.98 9.67 -19.92
N ALA A 477 11.65 9.59 -19.85
CA ALA A 477 10.77 10.76 -19.92
C ALA A 477 10.99 11.69 -18.72
N VAL A 478 11.09 11.16 -17.48
CA VAL A 478 11.43 11.94 -16.29
C VAL A 478 12.80 12.60 -16.45
N ALA A 479 13.84 11.85 -16.87
CA ALA A 479 15.18 12.38 -17.08
C ALA A 479 15.23 13.50 -18.15
N ALA A 480 14.44 13.38 -19.21
CA ALA A 480 14.37 14.37 -20.29
C ALA A 480 13.53 15.61 -19.97
N THR A 481 12.68 15.56 -18.92
CA THR A 481 11.77 16.66 -18.57
C THR A 481 12.52 17.97 -18.33
N THR A 482 12.05 19.05 -18.92
CA THR A 482 12.58 20.41 -18.79
C THR A 482 11.69 21.28 -17.90
N ALA A 483 12.16 22.46 -17.50
CA ALA A 483 11.37 23.44 -16.76
C ALA A 483 10.15 23.92 -17.55
N ASP A 484 10.28 24.00 -18.90
CA ASP A 484 9.18 24.36 -19.78
C ASP A 484 8.12 23.26 -19.85
N ASP A 485 8.54 21.97 -19.83
CA ASP A 485 7.59 20.87 -19.78
C ASP A 485 6.79 20.86 -18.48
N VAL A 486 7.43 21.11 -17.32
CA VAL A 486 6.74 21.21 -16.03
C VAL A 486 5.69 22.32 -16.05
N GLN A 487 6.04 23.51 -16.56
CA GLN A 487 5.11 24.64 -16.66
C GLN A 487 3.97 24.33 -17.66
N ARG A 488 4.29 23.78 -18.82
CA ARG A 488 3.31 23.38 -19.84
C ARG A 488 2.29 22.38 -19.27
N VAL A 489 2.76 21.31 -18.61
CA VAL A 489 1.81 20.33 -18.05
C VAL A 489 1.03 20.90 -16.87
N ALA A 490 1.61 21.79 -16.06
CA ALA A 490 0.87 22.48 -15.03
C ALA A 490 -0.29 23.31 -15.63
N GLN A 491 -0.04 24.07 -16.70
CA GLN A 491 -1.06 24.87 -17.40
C GLN A 491 -2.11 24.00 -18.08
N GLN A 492 -1.70 22.89 -18.69
CA GLN A 492 -2.59 22.00 -19.44
C GLN A 492 -3.51 21.18 -18.54
N TYR A 493 -2.96 20.60 -17.46
CA TYR A 493 -3.63 19.59 -16.67
C TYR A 493 -4.19 20.09 -15.34
N LEU A 494 -3.58 21.07 -14.69
CA LEU A 494 -4.10 21.63 -13.44
C LEU A 494 -5.21 22.65 -13.74
N LYS A 495 -6.32 22.57 -13.00
CA LYS A 495 -7.49 23.43 -13.19
C LYS A 495 -7.88 24.10 -11.86
N PRO A 496 -7.04 25.03 -11.34
CA PRO A 496 -7.23 25.60 -10.00
C PRO A 496 -8.59 26.24 -9.79
N ASP A 497 -9.17 26.85 -10.82
CA ASP A 497 -10.47 27.52 -10.73
C ASP A 497 -11.66 26.54 -10.77
N ASN A 498 -11.44 25.30 -11.22
CA ASN A 498 -12.47 24.26 -11.36
C ASN A 498 -12.27 23.11 -10.37
N MET A 499 -11.51 23.31 -9.28
CA MET A 499 -11.34 22.28 -8.28
C MET A 499 -12.57 22.15 -7.39
N VAL A 500 -13.03 20.92 -7.22
CA VAL A 500 -13.92 20.55 -6.12
C VAL A 500 -13.13 20.70 -4.82
N THR A 501 -13.68 21.42 -3.84
CA THR A 501 -13.10 21.58 -2.51
C THR A 501 -14.01 20.94 -1.49
N LEU A 502 -13.54 19.93 -0.77
CA LEU A 502 -14.24 19.31 0.35
C LEU A 502 -13.53 19.64 1.66
N VAL A 503 -14.30 20.10 2.63
CA VAL A 503 -13.84 20.35 3.99
C VAL A 503 -14.63 19.49 4.97
N VAL A 504 -13.94 18.74 5.81
CA VAL A 504 -14.52 18.02 6.96
C VAL A 504 -14.00 18.68 8.22
N GLY A 505 -14.88 19.30 9.02
CA GLY A 505 -14.44 20.07 10.18
C GLY A 505 -15.58 20.67 11.01
N ASN A 506 -15.25 21.51 11.97
CA ASN A 506 -16.19 22.25 12.79
C ASN A 506 -16.54 23.59 12.14
N GLN A 507 -17.75 23.69 11.60
CA GLN A 507 -18.20 24.88 10.87
C GLN A 507 -18.11 26.17 11.69
N THR A 508 -18.42 26.11 12.98
CA THR A 508 -18.45 27.30 13.85
C THR A 508 -17.05 27.78 14.25
N ALA A 509 -16.04 26.90 14.16
CA ALA A 509 -14.66 27.22 14.50
C ALA A 509 -13.84 27.76 13.29
N ILE A 510 -14.39 27.75 12.09
CA ILE A 510 -13.71 28.24 10.87
C ILE A 510 -13.86 29.77 10.78
N GLN A 511 -12.73 30.49 10.72
CA GLN A 511 -12.66 31.95 10.64
C GLN A 511 -11.70 32.41 9.54
N PRO A 512 -12.12 33.26 8.57
CA PRO A 512 -13.51 33.67 8.32
C PRO A 512 -14.39 32.48 7.87
N PRO A 513 -15.70 32.58 7.96
CA PRO A 513 -16.60 31.50 7.51
C PRO A 513 -16.38 31.17 6.03
N LEU A 514 -16.53 29.89 5.70
CA LEU A 514 -16.60 29.44 4.29
C LEU A 514 -17.86 30.01 3.63
N THR A 515 -17.72 30.47 2.39
CA THR A 515 -18.84 31.02 1.60
C THR A 515 -19.28 30.05 0.50
N GLN A 516 -20.55 30.11 0.12
CA GLN A 516 -21.14 29.28 -0.95
C GLN A 516 -20.90 27.77 -0.76
N VAL A 517 -21.19 27.28 0.45
CA VAL A 517 -20.91 25.91 0.86
C VAL A 517 -22.12 25.02 0.61
N THR A 518 -21.92 23.88 -0.04
CA THR A 518 -22.89 22.80 -0.15
C THR A 518 -22.67 21.78 0.99
N PRO A 519 -23.63 21.61 1.93
CA PRO A 519 -23.50 20.64 3.01
C PRO A 519 -23.62 19.20 2.51
N ILE A 520 -22.85 18.29 3.12
CA ILE A 520 -22.94 16.84 2.89
C ILE A 520 -23.31 16.17 4.21
N ASP A 521 -24.40 15.40 4.23
CA ASP A 521 -24.79 14.56 5.36
C ASP A 521 -24.12 13.18 5.25
N VAL A 522 -23.31 12.84 6.26
CA VAL A 522 -22.58 11.57 6.35
C VAL A 522 -23.18 10.61 7.37
N LYS A 523 -24.42 10.83 7.82
CA LYS A 523 -25.09 9.92 8.74
C LYS A 523 -25.18 8.52 8.14
N ILE A 524 -25.00 7.52 9.00
CA ILE A 524 -25.17 6.12 8.61
C ILE A 524 -26.67 5.81 8.67
N PRO A 525 -27.30 5.41 7.54
CA PRO A 525 -28.72 5.03 7.55
C PRO A 525 -28.94 3.87 8.53
N GLY A 526 -29.92 3.99 9.42
CA GLY A 526 -30.25 2.96 10.40
C GLY A 526 -29.55 3.08 11.76
N SER A 527 -28.60 3.99 11.94
CA SER A 527 -28.14 4.38 13.27
C SER A 527 -29.25 5.25 13.91
N SER A 528 -30.02 4.70 14.85
CA SER A 528 -30.94 5.47 15.65
C SER A 528 -30.16 6.60 16.33
N SER A 529 -30.49 7.83 16.01
CA SER A 529 -30.10 9.01 16.77
C SER A 529 -30.75 8.96 18.16
N SER A 530 -30.10 8.24 19.05
CA SER A 530 -30.45 8.23 20.47
C SER A 530 -29.17 8.34 21.28
N ILE A 531 -28.59 9.53 21.29
CA ILE A 531 -27.92 10.10 22.45
C ILE A 531 -28.20 11.59 22.36
N GLN A 532 -29.19 12.01 23.13
CA GLN A 532 -29.38 13.40 23.55
C GLN A 532 -28.29 13.77 24.55
#